data_2f65e6e43765e1504c848883b4574000
#
_entry.id   2f65e6e43765e1504c848883b4574000
#
_cell.length_a   1.000
_cell.length_b   1.000
_cell.length_c   1.000
_cell.angle_alpha   90.00
_cell.angle_beta   90.00
_cell.angle_gamma   90.00
#
_symmetry.space_group_name_H-M   'P 1'
#
loop_
_entity.id
_entity.type
_entity.pdbx_description
1 polymer ?
#
loop_
_entity_poly.entity_id
_entity_poly.type
_entity_poly.pdbx_seq_one_letter_code
_entity_poly.pdbx_strand_id
1 'polypeptide(L)'
;MKKRYLVIGIIILSYFSLFIGAEDINIMHIFAKNQHKLMIFIMSRIPRLISILIAGVGMSIAGLIMQQISKNKFVSPTTGATIDAAQFGIVICMLLVPTASIFTKTIIAFVFSLVGTFTFMKIIGKLQFKNIIFVPLVGIMFGNIIGSMTDFIAYKYDLSQNVSSWMQGDFSMILKGNYEILYITIPLIILAYIYANKFTVVGMGMDFATNLGLSYKRIVNIGLIIVALVTVCVVTAGNIPFIGLIVPNIVSLYMGDNIRASIWYTGLLGAIFVLICDIFGRIIIYPYEISIGLTVGVIGSILFLYLILRRNVNEA
;
A
#
# COMPACT_ATOMS: atom_id res chain seq x y z
N MET A 1 10.44 -16.57 -13.27
CA MET A 1 11.43 -15.72 -12.54
C MET A 1 11.89 -16.46 -11.29
N LYS A 2 13.20 -16.58 -10.99
CA LYS A 2 13.65 -17.30 -9.78
C LYS A 2 13.66 -16.33 -8.59
N LYS A 3 13.03 -16.70 -7.46
CA LYS A 3 12.94 -15.86 -6.22
C LYS A 3 14.30 -15.28 -5.78
N ARG A 4 15.38 -16.05 -5.95
CA ARG A 4 16.76 -15.64 -5.58
C ARG A 4 17.18 -14.32 -6.24
N TYR A 5 16.80 -14.07 -7.50
CA TYR A 5 17.18 -12.84 -8.19
C TYR A 5 16.45 -11.61 -7.62
N LEU A 6 15.19 -11.77 -7.20
CA LEU A 6 14.46 -10.69 -6.53
C LEU A 6 15.08 -10.37 -5.17
N VAL A 7 15.45 -11.39 -4.39
CA VAL A 7 16.11 -11.19 -3.10
C VAL A 7 17.47 -10.50 -3.27
N ILE A 8 18.28 -10.93 -4.25
CA ILE A 8 19.55 -10.25 -4.56
C ILE A 8 19.31 -8.80 -4.98
N GLY A 9 18.28 -8.54 -5.82
CA GLY A 9 17.91 -7.19 -6.21
C GLY A 9 17.54 -6.31 -5.02
N ILE A 10 16.75 -6.83 -4.06
CA ILE A 10 16.42 -6.10 -2.83
C ILE A 10 17.68 -5.78 -2.03
N ILE A 11 18.60 -6.72 -1.85
CA ILE A 11 19.83 -6.51 -1.08
C ILE A 11 20.67 -5.40 -1.74
N ILE A 12 20.86 -5.45 -3.06
CA ILE A 12 21.61 -4.44 -3.80
C ILE A 12 20.94 -3.07 -3.70
N LEU A 13 19.63 -2.98 -3.95
CA LEU A 13 18.90 -1.72 -3.88
C LEU A 13 18.84 -1.18 -2.44
N SER A 14 18.73 -2.03 -1.43
CA SER A 14 18.78 -1.64 -0.03
C SER A 14 20.13 -1.03 0.34
N TYR A 15 21.22 -1.61 -0.17
CA TYR A 15 22.56 -1.05 -0.01
C TYR A 15 22.62 0.37 -0.61
N PHE A 16 22.19 0.56 -1.85
CA PHE A 16 22.15 1.89 -2.45
C PHE A 16 21.24 2.87 -1.70
N SER A 17 20.06 2.42 -1.27
CA SER A 17 19.11 3.24 -0.53
C SER A 17 19.67 3.76 0.81
N LEU A 18 20.55 3.01 1.48
CA LEU A 18 21.18 3.43 2.73
C LEU A 18 22.22 4.56 2.53
N PHE A 19 22.92 4.57 1.38
CA PHE A 19 24.02 5.49 1.13
C PHE A 19 23.63 6.70 0.26
N ILE A 20 22.58 6.61 -0.56
CA ILE A 20 22.08 7.72 -1.37
C ILE A 20 21.20 8.65 -0.51
N GLY A 21 21.49 9.97 -0.56
CA GLY A 21 20.66 11.01 0.08
C GLY A 21 21.44 12.32 0.22
N ALA A 22 20.77 13.38 0.69
CA ALA A 22 21.29 14.74 0.75
C ALA A 22 22.62 14.88 1.52
N GLU A 23 22.85 14.05 2.53
CA GLU A 23 24.10 14.01 3.27
C GLU A 23 24.94 12.79 2.87
N ASP A 24 26.20 13.01 2.51
CA ASP A 24 27.14 11.97 2.12
C ASP A 24 27.57 11.11 3.32
N ILE A 25 27.04 9.91 3.38
CA ILE A 25 27.40 8.90 4.38
C ILE A 25 28.15 7.79 3.66
N ASN A 26 29.47 7.68 3.94
CA ASN A 26 30.29 6.57 3.47
C ASN A 26 30.44 5.52 4.56
N ILE A 27 30.67 4.26 4.15
CA ILE A 27 30.92 3.14 5.08
C ILE A 27 32.06 3.48 6.04
N MET A 28 33.12 4.17 5.58
CA MET A 28 34.22 4.60 6.43
C MET A 28 33.78 5.54 7.58
N HIS A 29 32.79 6.38 7.36
CA HIS A 29 32.26 7.26 8.42
C HIS A 29 31.54 6.50 9.53
N ILE A 30 30.92 5.36 9.20
CA ILE A 30 30.26 4.48 10.17
C ILE A 30 31.31 3.77 11.03
N PHE A 31 32.40 3.25 10.39
CA PHE A 31 33.50 2.59 11.10
C PHE A 31 34.36 3.58 11.90
N ALA A 32 34.53 4.81 11.44
CA ALA A 32 35.27 5.88 12.14
C ALA A 32 34.51 6.44 13.36
N LYS A 33 33.33 5.86 13.74
CA LYS A 33 32.48 6.28 14.87
C LYS A 33 32.17 7.79 14.89
N ASN A 34 31.99 8.41 13.71
CA ASN A 34 31.50 9.77 13.63
C ASN A 34 30.07 9.83 14.19
N GLN A 35 29.92 10.31 15.44
CA GLN A 35 28.66 10.26 16.19
C GLN A 35 27.51 10.90 15.42
N HIS A 36 27.74 12.03 14.75
CA HIS A 36 26.70 12.72 13.97
C HIS A 36 26.19 11.87 12.79
N LYS A 37 27.10 11.33 11.97
CA LYS A 37 26.72 10.50 10.82
C LYS A 37 26.11 9.16 11.21
N LEU A 38 26.58 8.56 12.30
CA LEU A 38 26.01 7.35 12.86
C LEU A 38 24.57 7.60 13.38
N MET A 39 24.34 8.76 14.02
CA MET A 39 23.01 9.15 14.48
C MET A 39 22.03 9.29 13.31
N ILE A 40 22.41 9.99 12.22
CA ILE A 40 21.55 10.10 11.01
C ILE A 40 21.26 8.74 10.42
N PHE A 41 22.26 7.86 10.33
CA PHE A 41 22.11 6.53 9.80
C PHE A 41 21.08 5.70 10.58
N ILE A 42 21.15 5.70 11.93
CA ILE A 42 20.24 4.94 12.80
C ILE A 42 18.87 5.60 12.92
N MET A 43 18.80 6.92 12.97
CA MET A 43 17.54 7.64 13.26
C MET A 43 16.69 7.89 12.01
N SER A 44 17.29 7.92 10.82
CA SER A 44 16.61 8.26 9.57
C SER A 44 16.79 7.18 8.48
N ARG A 45 18.01 6.80 8.12
CA ARG A 45 18.26 5.92 6.96
C ARG A 45 17.71 4.50 7.14
N ILE A 46 17.97 3.88 8.29
CA ILE A 46 17.46 2.53 8.60
C ILE A 46 15.94 2.54 8.73
N PRO A 47 15.30 3.43 9.50
CA PRO A 47 13.84 3.53 9.56
C PRO A 47 13.18 3.70 8.19
N ARG A 48 13.73 4.58 7.35
CA ARG A 48 13.24 4.80 5.99
C ARG A 48 13.29 3.52 5.15
N LEU A 49 14.44 2.84 5.12
CA LEU A 49 14.59 1.59 4.36
C LEU A 49 13.58 0.53 4.83
N ILE A 50 13.47 0.31 6.14
CA ILE A 50 12.54 -0.67 6.71
C ILE A 50 11.11 -0.32 6.34
N SER A 51 10.75 0.95 6.43
CA SER A 51 9.40 1.44 6.09
C SER A 51 9.07 1.21 4.62
N ILE A 52 10.00 1.50 3.71
CA ILE A 52 9.84 1.25 2.27
C ILE A 52 9.62 -0.23 1.98
N LEU A 53 10.42 -1.11 2.59
CA LEU A 53 10.30 -2.55 2.40
C LEU A 53 8.95 -3.07 2.90
N ILE A 54 8.56 -2.71 4.13
CA ILE A 54 7.30 -3.16 4.73
C ILE A 54 6.11 -2.60 3.95
N ALA A 55 6.13 -1.32 3.59
CA ALA A 55 5.06 -0.67 2.83
C ALA A 55 4.92 -1.28 1.43
N GLY A 56 6.04 -1.51 0.73
CA GLY A 56 6.04 -2.12 -0.59
C GLY A 56 5.50 -3.54 -0.58
N VAL A 57 5.94 -4.38 0.36
CA VAL A 57 5.42 -5.74 0.54
C VAL A 57 3.95 -5.71 0.94
N GLY A 58 3.61 -4.93 1.97
CA GLY A 58 2.26 -4.89 2.54
C GLY A 58 1.21 -4.44 1.55
N MET A 59 1.40 -3.28 0.90
CA MET A 59 0.43 -2.74 -0.06
C MET A 59 0.26 -3.62 -1.30
N SER A 60 1.34 -4.25 -1.78
CA SER A 60 1.24 -5.17 -2.91
C SER A 60 0.43 -6.41 -2.55
N ILE A 61 0.63 -6.98 -1.36
CA ILE A 61 -0.14 -8.13 -0.89
C ILE A 61 -1.59 -7.74 -0.59
N ALA A 62 -1.83 -6.57 0.03
CA ALA A 62 -3.17 -6.06 0.25
C ALA A 62 -3.93 -5.88 -1.08
N GLY A 63 -3.25 -5.36 -2.11
CA GLY A 63 -3.79 -5.26 -3.46
C GLY A 63 -4.14 -6.62 -4.05
N LEU A 64 -3.26 -7.61 -3.94
CA LEU A 64 -3.50 -8.97 -4.41
C LEU A 64 -4.75 -9.61 -3.76
N ILE A 65 -4.90 -9.44 -2.44
CA ILE A 65 -6.08 -9.93 -1.70
C ILE A 65 -7.34 -9.20 -2.18
N MET A 66 -7.27 -7.87 -2.33
CA MET A 66 -8.42 -7.05 -2.74
C MET A 66 -8.89 -7.42 -4.14
N GLN A 67 -7.97 -7.62 -5.10
CA GLN A 67 -8.28 -8.09 -6.45
C GLN A 67 -8.98 -9.44 -6.44
N GLN A 68 -8.53 -10.36 -5.60
CA GLN A 68 -9.11 -11.69 -5.52
C GLN A 68 -10.51 -11.69 -4.91
N ILE A 69 -10.71 -10.95 -3.80
CA ILE A 69 -12.00 -10.85 -3.13
C ILE A 69 -13.04 -10.14 -3.99
N SER A 70 -12.64 -9.05 -4.66
CA SER A 70 -13.51 -8.30 -5.57
C SER A 70 -13.70 -8.98 -6.92
N LYS A 71 -12.93 -10.05 -7.22
CA LYS A 71 -12.87 -10.72 -8.52
C LYS A 71 -12.56 -9.75 -9.66
N ASN A 72 -11.74 -8.75 -9.36
CA ASN A 72 -11.45 -7.69 -10.32
C ASN A 72 -9.99 -7.23 -10.15
N LYS A 73 -9.21 -7.38 -11.22
CA LYS A 73 -7.78 -7.03 -11.25
C LYS A 73 -7.49 -5.53 -11.19
N PHE A 74 -8.50 -4.69 -11.36
CA PHE A 74 -8.38 -3.23 -11.28
C PHE A 74 -8.76 -2.66 -9.92
N VAL A 75 -9.14 -3.49 -8.96
CA VAL A 75 -9.44 -3.07 -7.60
C VAL A 75 -8.19 -3.19 -6.72
N SER A 76 -7.96 -2.16 -5.94
CA SER A 76 -6.86 -2.07 -4.96
C SER A 76 -7.37 -1.31 -3.73
N PRO A 77 -6.63 -1.27 -2.63
CA PRO A 77 -7.00 -0.44 -1.49
C PRO A 77 -7.19 1.04 -1.85
N THR A 78 -6.41 1.55 -2.83
CA THR A 78 -6.52 2.94 -3.31
C THR A 78 -7.77 3.21 -4.15
N THR A 79 -8.29 2.20 -4.87
CA THR A 79 -9.52 2.33 -5.69
C THR A 79 -10.76 1.79 -4.99
N GLY A 80 -10.61 1.21 -3.80
CA GLY A 80 -11.69 0.61 -3.01
C GLY A 80 -12.19 1.50 -1.86
N ALA A 81 -11.93 2.82 -1.91
CA ALA A 81 -12.28 3.81 -0.87
C ALA A 81 -11.70 3.51 0.53
N THR A 82 -10.76 2.55 0.64
CA THR A 82 -10.16 2.17 1.91
C THR A 82 -9.30 3.29 2.49
N ILE A 83 -8.51 3.94 1.61
CA ILE A 83 -7.63 5.06 1.99
C ILE A 83 -8.45 6.31 2.28
N ASP A 84 -9.44 6.63 1.44
CA ASP A 84 -10.29 7.82 1.62
C ASP A 84 -11.05 7.75 2.95
N ALA A 85 -11.56 6.57 3.29
CA ALA A 85 -12.21 6.34 4.58
C ALA A 85 -11.23 6.43 5.77
N ALA A 86 -9.99 5.94 5.62
CA ALA A 86 -8.95 6.10 6.63
C ALA A 86 -8.62 7.57 6.87
N GLN A 87 -8.46 8.35 5.79
CA GLN A 87 -8.21 9.79 5.83
C GLN A 87 -9.35 10.53 6.53
N PHE A 88 -10.60 10.22 6.21
CA PHE A 88 -11.76 10.76 6.89
C PHE A 88 -11.70 10.50 8.40
N GLY A 89 -11.35 9.27 8.80
CA GLY A 89 -11.15 8.90 10.20
C GLY A 89 -10.04 9.72 10.89
N ILE A 90 -8.94 10.00 10.19
CA ILE A 90 -7.84 10.84 10.72
C ILE A 90 -8.34 12.28 10.94
N VAL A 91 -9.09 12.85 10.00
CA VAL A 91 -9.64 14.21 10.15
C VAL A 91 -10.61 14.29 11.33
N ILE A 92 -11.50 13.33 11.46
CA ILE A 92 -12.41 13.25 12.60
C ILE A 92 -11.63 13.11 13.93
N CYS A 93 -10.55 12.31 13.94
CA CYS A 93 -9.68 12.18 15.10
C CYS A 93 -9.01 13.51 15.47
N MET A 94 -8.48 14.23 14.49
CA MET A 94 -7.83 15.52 14.71
C MET A 94 -8.82 16.58 15.22
N LEU A 95 -10.08 16.52 14.78
CA LEU A 95 -11.13 17.41 15.23
C LEU A 95 -11.55 17.14 16.69
N LEU A 96 -11.75 15.86 17.03
CA LEU A 96 -12.25 15.49 18.36
C LEU A 96 -11.16 15.44 19.41
N VAL A 97 -9.94 15.03 19.04
CA VAL A 97 -8.79 14.88 19.93
C VAL A 97 -7.54 15.45 19.24
N PRO A 98 -7.34 16.78 19.24
CA PRO A 98 -6.21 17.43 18.54
C PRO A 98 -4.83 16.90 18.97
N THR A 99 -4.69 16.52 20.25
CA THR A 99 -3.44 16.01 20.84
C THR A 99 -3.29 14.50 20.74
N ALA A 100 -4.12 13.84 19.94
CA ALA A 100 -4.09 12.38 19.79
C ALA A 100 -2.72 11.88 19.32
N SER A 101 -2.23 10.81 19.95
CA SER A 101 -1.01 10.12 19.54
C SER A 101 -1.17 9.51 18.14
N ILE A 102 -0.07 9.21 17.47
CA ILE A 102 -0.06 8.53 16.17
C ILE A 102 -0.82 7.21 16.28
N PHE A 103 -0.65 6.47 17.37
CA PHE A 103 -1.35 5.20 17.61
C PHE A 103 -2.86 5.39 17.68
N THR A 104 -3.36 6.40 18.38
CA THR A 104 -4.79 6.71 18.48
C THR A 104 -5.37 7.08 17.11
N LYS A 105 -4.66 7.92 16.34
CA LYS A 105 -5.03 8.27 14.95
C LYS A 105 -5.12 7.04 14.07
N THR A 106 -4.15 6.12 14.19
CA THR A 106 -4.13 4.85 13.44
C THR A 106 -5.32 3.95 13.77
N ILE A 107 -5.70 3.82 15.06
CA ILE A 107 -6.86 3.01 15.45
C ILE A 107 -8.15 3.60 14.87
N ILE A 108 -8.34 4.91 14.96
CA ILE A 108 -9.54 5.55 14.42
C ILE A 108 -9.58 5.43 12.90
N ALA A 109 -8.46 5.69 12.24
CA ALA A 109 -8.32 5.49 10.80
C ALA A 109 -8.67 4.04 10.39
N PHE A 110 -8.24 3.05 11.17
CA PHE A 110 -8.55 1.65 10.91
C PHE A 110 -10.06 1.36 11.01
N VAL A 111 -10.74 1.87 12.04
CA VAL A 111 -12.20 1.68 12.18
C VAL A 111 -12.93 2.28 10.97
N PHE A 112 -12.61 3.50 10.58
CA PHE A 112 -13.21 4.15 9.43
C PHE A 112 -12.86 3.44 8.11
N SER A 113 -11.63 3.03 7.95
CA SER A 113 -11.17 2.23 6.80
C SER A 113 -11.95 0.92 6.66
N LEU A 114 -12.16 0.20 7.76
CA LEU A 114 -13.01 -1.00 7.76
C LEU A 114 -14.43 -0.67 7.33
N VAL A 115 -15.06 0.32 7.92
CA VAL A 115 -16.44 0.73 7.59
C VAL A 115 -16.54 1.09 6.10
N GLY A 116 -15.59 1.89 5.59
CA GLY A 116 -15.53 2.26 4.17
C GLY A 116 -15.37 1.04 3.25
N THR A 117 -14.41 0.16 3.57
CA THR A 117 -14.14 -1.04 2.77
C THR A 117 -15.33 -2.02 2.78
N PHE A 118 -15.96 -2.25 3.94
CA PHE A 118 -17.17 -3.08 4.00
C PHE A 118 -18.35 -2.46 3.26
N THR A 119 -18.52 -1.14 3.35
CA THR A 119 -19.58 -0.43 2.62
C THR A 119 -19.36 -0.55 1.13
N PHE A 120 -18.14 -0.33 0.64
CA PHE A 120 -17.76 -0.53 -0.76
C PHE A 120 -18.07 -1.95 -1.24
N MET A 121 -17.67 -2.97 -0.48
CA MET A 121 -17.95 -4.35 -0.85
C MET A 121 -19.45 -4.69 -0.85
N LYS A 122 -20.23 -4.09 0.06
CA LYS A 122 -21.69 -4.22 0.08
C LYS A 122 -22.35 -3.57 -1.14
N ILE A 123 -21.84 -2.40 -1.57
CA ILE A 123 -22.31 -1.71 -2.78
C ILE A 123 -22.04 -2.60 -3.99
N ILE A 124 -20.78 -3.09 -4.17
CA ILE A 124 -20.43 -3.99 -5.28
C ILE A 124 -21.29 -5.25 -5.29
N GLY A 125 -21.56 -5.82 -4.12
CA GLY A 125 -22.38 -7.02 -3.99
C GLY A 125 -23.83 -6.85 -4.50
N LYS A 126 -24.35 -5.62 -4.50
CA LYS A 126 -25.70 -5.26 -4.99
C LYS A 126 -25.73 -4.87 -6.48
N LEU A 127 -24.59 -4.61 -7.11
CA LEU A 127 -24.54 -4.24 -8.51
C LEU A 127 -24.94 -5.42 -9.41
N GLN A 128 -25.89 -5.19 -10.31
CA GLN A 128 -26.33 -6.16 -11.30
C GLN A 128 -25.31 -6.38 -12.41
N PHE A 129 -24.60 -5.30 -12.80
CA PHE A 129 -23.57 -5.33 -13.83
C PHE A 129 -22.18 -5.36 -13.18
N LYS A 130 -21.55 -6.56 -13.16
CA LYS A 130 -20.18 -6.75 -12.65
C LYS A 130 -19.14 -6.66 -13.77
N ASN A 131 -19.24 -5.63 -14.60
CA ASN A 131 -18.22 -5.40 -15.62
C ASN A 131 -16.90 -4.99 -14.94
N ILE A 132 -15.78 -5.39 -15.55
CA ILE A 132 -14.41 -5.17 -15.05
C ILE A 132 -14.15 -3.68 -14.78
N ILE A 133 -14.72 -2.78 -15.58
CA ILE A 133 -14.52 -1.32 -15.47
C ILE A 133 -15.43 -0.69 -14.40
N PHE A 134 -16.65 -1.18 -14.20
CA PHE A 134 -17.61 -0.55 -13.28
C PHE A 134 -17.22 -0.68 -11.81
N VAL A 135 -16.60 -1.79 -11.41
CA VAL A 135 -16.25 -2.02 -10.01
C VAL A 135 -15.23 -0.99 -9.49
N PRO A 136 -14.09 -0.75 -10.17
CA PRO A 136 -13.17 0.33 -9.76
C PRO A 136 -13.79 1.72 -9.85
N LEU A 137 -14.61 1.97 -10.87
CA LEU A 137 -15.28 3.28 -11.04
C LEU A 137 -16.18 3.60 -9.86
N VAL A 138 -17.00 2.65 -9.43
CA VAL A 138 -17.85 2.80 -8.22
C VAL A 138 -17.00 3.05 -6.98
N GLY A 139 -15.85 2.38 -6.85
CA GLY A 139 -14.93 2.59 -5.74
C GLY A 139 -14.34 3.99 -5.73
N ILE A 140 -13.89 4.48 -6.89
CA ILE A 140 -13.38 5.85 -7.02
C ILE A 140 -14.48 6.88 -6.74
N MET A 141 -15.69 6.69 -7.27
CA MET A 141 -16.82 7.60 -7.01
C MET A 141 -17.18 7.62 -5.51
N PHE A 142 -17.23 6.47 -4.86
CA PHE A 142 -17.49 6.37 -3.43
C PHE A 142 -16.35 7.00 -2.61
N GLY A 143 -15.10 6.76 -3.00
CA GLY A 143 -13.93 7.41 -2.41
C GLY A 143 -13.99 8.93 -2.54
N ASN A 144 -14.35 9.46 -3.72
CA ASN A 144 -14.49 10.90 -3.96
C ASN A 144 -15.59 11.53 -3.09
N ILE A 145 -16.69 10.83 -2.82
CA ILE A 145 -17.72 11.32 -1.89
C ILE A 145 -17.13 11.49 -0.48
N ILE A 146 -16.43 10.46 0.01
CA ILE A 146 -15.77 10.51 1.33
C ILE A 146 -14.69 11.59 1.34
N GLY A 147 -13.87 11.67 0.28
CA GLY A 147 -12.83 12.69 0.12
C GLY A 147 -13.39 14.11 0.17
N SER A 148 -14.48 14.37 -0.54
CA SER A 148 -15.14 15.69 -0.53
C SER A 148 -15.67 16.06 0.87
N MET A 149 -16.20 15.09 1.62
CA MET A 149 -16.59 15.32 3.02
C MET A 149 -15.37 15.61 3.91
N THR A 150 -14.26 14.89 3.68
CA THR A 150 -12.98 15.10 4.36
C THR A 150 -12.45 16.52 4.12
N ASP A 151 -12.41 16.93 2.85
CA ASP A 151 -11.90 18.25 2.44
C ASP A 151 -12.76 19.37 2.97
N PHE A 152 -14.10 19.22 2.96
CA PHE A 152 -15.03 20.19 3.53
C PHE A 152 -14.77 20.39 5.03
N ILE A 153 -14.63 19.31 5.80
CA ILE A 153 -14.37 19.39 7.24
C ILE A 153 -12.97 19.97 7.48
N ALA A 154 -11.96 19.51 6.75
CA ALA A 154 -10.60 19.99 6.86
C ALA A 154 -10.49 21.49 6.57
N TYR A 155 -11.20 21.97 5.54
CA TYR A 155 -11.27 23.40 5.22
C TYR A 155 -11.96 24.22 6.32
N LYS A 156 -13.13 23.74 6.80
CA LYS A 156 -13.91 24.45 7.82
C LYS A 156 -13.18 24.65 9.14
N TYR A 157 -12.27 23.72 9.49
CA TYR A 157 -11.54 23.73 10.77
C TYR A 157 -10.04 23.99 10.61
N ASP A 158 -9.60 24.53 9.47
CA ASP A 158 -8.20 24.88 9.15
C ASP A 158 -7.20 23.67 9.31
N LEU A 159 -7.69 22.46 9.05
CA LEU A 159 -6.90 21.24 9.10
C LEU A 159 -6.32 20.81 7.74
N SER A 160 -6.60 21.56 6.67
CA SER A 160 -6.26 21.17 5.28
C SER A 160 -4.76 20.89 5.09
N GLN A 161 -3.90 21.71 5.68
CA GLN A 161 -2.45 21.53 5.60
C GLN A 161 -1.99 20.26 6.34
N ASN A 162 -2.56 19.99 7.51
CA ASN A 162 -2.25 18.79 8.29
C ASN A 162 -2.65 17.52 7.55
N VAL A 163 -3.84 17.52 6.93
CA VAL A 163 -4.34 16.41 6.13
C VAL A 163 -3.47 16.18 4.90
N SER A 164 -3.13 17.24 4.17
CA SER A 164 -2.26 17.17 3.00
C SER A 164 -0.89 16.59 3.34
N SER A 165 -0.29 17.01 4.45
CA SER A 165 1.01 16.51 4.92
C SER A 165 0.96 15.00 5.22
N TRP A 166 -0.14 14.51 5.79
CA TRP A 166 -0.35 13.09 6.05
C TRP A 166 -0.51 12.25 4.79
N MET A 167 -1.12 12.84 3.74
CA MET A 167 -1.40 12.12 2.49
C MET A 167 -0.27 12.20 1.46
N GLN A 168 0.73 13.03 1.68
CA GLN A 168 1.75 13.32 0.66
C GLN A 168 2.74 12.17 0.40
N GLY A 169 2.67 11.07 1.15
CA GLY A 169 3.52 9.90 0.91
C GLY A 169 5.00 10.26 0.89
N ASP A 170 5.53 10.71 2.02
CA ASP A 170 6.92 11.13 2.12
C ASP A 170 7.68 10.32 3.17
N PHE A 171 8.56 9.43 2.71
CA PHE A 171 9.41 8.65 3.59
C PHE A 171 10.61 9.44 4.15
N SER A 172 10.85 10.68 3.69
CA SER A 172 11.92 11.54 4.25
C SER A 172 11.62 11.95 5.69
N MET A 173 10.33 12.05 6.03
CA MET A 173 9.85 12.43 7.36
C MET A 173 9.83 11.28 8.37
N ILE A 174 10.18 10.07 7.94
CA ILE A 174 10.17 8.89 8.80
C ILE A 174 11.43 8.88 9.67
N LEU A 175 11.20 8.96 10.97
CA LEU A 175 12.23 8.89 12.00
C LEU A 175 11.95 7.73 12.96
N LYS A 176 12.98 7.30 13.66
CA LYS A 176 12.86 6.36 14.77
C LYS A 176 11.86 6.89 15.80
N GLY A 177 10.87 6.08 16.19
CA GLY A 177 9.77 6.47 17.08
C GLY A 177 8.42 6.66 16.37
N ASN A 178 8.39 6.81 15.02
CA ASN A 178 7.17 7.07 14.29
C ASN A 178 6.80 5.98 13.28
N TYR A 179 7.71 5.03 12.97
CA TYR A 179 7.49 4.01 11.94
C TYR A 179 7.15 2.63 12.51
N GLU A 180 7.23 2.45 13.81
CA GLU A 180 7.09 1.17 14.49
C GLU A 180 5.70 0.54 14.28
N ILE A 181 4.68 1.36 13.99
CA ILE A 181 3.33 0.89 13.65
C ILE A 181 3.34 0.01 12.39
N LEU A 182 4.28 0.26 11.46
CA LEU A 182 4.43 -0.57 10.26
C LEU A 182 4.77 -2.03 10.58
N TYR A 183 5.39 -2.32 11.72
CA TYR A 183 5.67 -3.70 12.12
C TYR A 183 4.41 -4.56 12.31
N ILE A 184 3.24 -3.93 12.57
CA ILE A 184 1.95 -4.62 12.61
C ILE A 184 1.63 -5.27 11.25
N THR A 185 2.15 -4.74 10.17
CA THR A 185 1.98 -5.31 8.82
C THR A 185 2.64 -6.69 8.69
N ILE A 186 3.71 -6.98 9.42
CA ILE A 186 4.45 -8.25 9.33
C ILE A 186 3.57 -9.46 9.73
N PRO A 187 2.95 -9.50 10.93
CA PRO A 187 2.04 -10.59 11.28
C PRO A 187 0.82 -10.67 10.36
N LEU A 188 0.36 -9.54 9.80
CA LEU A 188 -0.74 -9.53 8.84
C LEU A 188 -0.35 -10.17 7.50
N ILE A 189 0.89 -9.97 7.03
CA ILE A 189 1.42 -10.64 5.84
C ILE A 189 1.53 -12.15 6.08
N ILE A 190 1.98 -12.58 7.27
CA ILE A 190 2.03 -14.00 7.65
C ILE A 190 0.61 -14.60 7.64
N LEU A 191 -0.35 -13.89 8.21
CA LEU A 191 -1.76 -14.30 8.19
C LEU A 191 -2.30 -14.39 6.76
N ALA A 192 -1.99 -13.41 5.91
CA ALA A 192 -2.34 -13.42 4.49
C ALA A 192 -1.78 -14.67 3.77
N TYR A 193 -0.54 -15.05 4.07
CA TYR A 193 0.08 -16.25 3.52
C TYR A 193 -0.62 -17.54 3.99
N ILE A 194 -0.99 -17.63 5.27
CA ILE A 194 -1.73 -18.79 5.83
C ILE A 194 -3.10 -18.93 5.13
N TYR A 195 -3.78 -17.83 4.83
CA TYR A 195 -5.07 -17.80 4.16
C TYR A 195 -4.99 -17.79 2.64
N ALA A 196 -3.80 -17.78 2.03
CA ALA A 196 -3.58 -17.59 0.60
C ALA A 196 -4.39 -18.55 -0.28
N ASN A 197 -4.41 -19.87 0.06
CA ASN A 197 -5.21 -20.85 -0.67
C ASN A 197 -6.71 -20.56 -0.58
N LYS A 198 -7.19 -20.16 0.61
CA LYS A 198 -8.60 -19.83 0.84
C LYS A 198 -9.02 -18.60 0.03
N PHE A 199 -8.14 -17.59 -0.07
CA PHE A 199 -8.39 -16.43 -0.93
C PHE A 199 -8.44 -16.80 -2.41
N THR A 200 -7.57 -17.70 -2.88
CA THR A 200 -7.63 -18.21 -4.25
C THR A 200 -8.99 -18.85 -4.55
N VAL A 201 -9.49 -19.68 -3.64
CA VAL A 201 -10.80 -20.34 -3.80
C VAL A 201 -11.97 -19.36 -3.77
N VAL A 202 -11.90 -18.35 -2.88
CA VAL A 202 -12.90 -17.26 -2.80
C VAL A 202 -12.97 -16.47 -4.12
N GLY A 203 -11.83 -16.23 -4.76
CA GLY A 203 -11.75 -15.59 -6.08
C GLY A 203 -12.48 -16.35 -7.19
N MET A 204 -12.58 -17.69 -7.09
CA MET A 204 -13.33 -18.53 -8.06
C MET A 204 -14.85 -18.36 -7.92
N GLY A 205 -15.34 -17.92 -6.77
CA GLY A 205 -16.75 -17.62 -6.57
C GLY A 205 -17.35 -18.21 -5.29
N MET A 206 -18.54 -17.68 -4.94
CA MET A 206 -19.24 -18.08 -3.73
C MET A 206 -19.66 -19.56 -3.80
N ASP A 207 -20.25 -19.99 -4.91
CA ASP A 207 -20.73 -21.34 -5.09
C ASP A 207 -19.59 -22.36 -5.05
N PHE A 208 -18.48 -22.04 -5.72
CA PHE A 208 -17.29 -22.87 -5.74
C PHE A 208 -16.68 -23.01 -4.32
N ALA A 209 -16.54 -21.90 -3.60
CA ALA A 209 -16.01 -21.90 -2.25
C ALA A 209 -16.91 -22.69 -1.27
N THR A 210 -18.22 -22.56 -1.41
CA THR A 210 -19.19 -23.25 -0.54
C THR A 210 -19.21 -24.76 -0.81
N ASN A 211 -19.12 -25.16 -2.08
CA ASN A 211 -19.04 -26.59 -2.45
C ASN A 211 -17.77 -27.27 -1.93
N LEU A 212 -16.67 -26.50 -1.74
CA LEU A 212 -15.45 -26.97 -1.08
C LEU A 212 -15.51 -26.89 0.45
N GLY A 213 -16.66 -26.60 1.04
CA GLY A 213 -16.85 -26.54 2.50
C GLY A 213 -16.28 -25.27 3.16
N LEU A 214 -15.96 -24.23 2.37
CA LEU A 214 -15.42 -22.99 2.91
C LEU A 214 -16.55 -21.99 3.21
N SER A 215 -16.50 -21.34 4.38
CA SER A 215 -17.41 -20.24 4.66
C SER A 215 -16.94 -18.96 3.94
N TYR A 216 -17.50 -18.72 2.73
CA TYR A 216 -17.15 -17.59 1.86
C TYR A 216 -17.10 -16.25 2.60
N LYS A 217 -18.20 -15.90 3.31
CA LYS A 217 -18.32 -14.63 4.04
C LYS A 217 -17.22 -14.44 5.08
N ARG A 218 -16.87 -15.51 5.84
CA ARG A 218 -15.81 -15.43 6.87
C ARG A 218 -14.45 -15.14 6.25
N ILE A 219 -14.12 -15.81 5.13
CA ILE A 219 -12.81 -15.63 4.47
C ILE A 219 -12.72 -14.23 3.85
N VAL A 220 -13.80 -13.76 3.21
CA VAL A 220 -13.87 -12.38 2.68
C VAL A 220 -13.66 -11.37 3.81
N ASN A 221 -14.36 -11.49 4.93
CA ASN A 221 -14.22 -10.58 6.07
C ASN A 221 -12.77 -10.56 6.61
N ILE A 222 -12.13 -11.72 6.76
CA ILE A 222 -10.72 -11.80 7.19
C ILE A 222 -9.82 -11.05 6.20
N GLY A 223 -10.04 -11.26 4.90
CA GLY A 223 -9.27 -10.57 3.87
C GLY A 223 -9.44 -9.05 3.91
N LEU A 224 -10.68 -8.56 4.09
CA LEU A 224 -10.96 -7.12 4.19
C LEU A 224 -10.34 -6.50 5.45
N ILE A 225 -10.34 -7.22 6.58
CA ILE A 225 -9.67 -6.78 7.80
C ILE A 225 -8.15 -6.68 7.58
N ILE A 226 -7.54 -7.68 6.95
CA ILE A 226 -6.10 -7.65 6.63
C ILE A 226 -5.80 -6.45 5.71
N VAL A 227 -6.58 -6.27 4.64
CA VAL A 227 -6.40 -5.16 3.70
C VAL A 227 -6.51 -3.82 4.40
N ALA A 228 -7.55 -3.60 5.21
CA ALA A 228 -7.77 -2.35 5.91
C ALA A 228 -6.63 -2.05 6.91
N LEU A 229 -6.20 -3.04 7.72
CA LEU A 229 -5.12 -2.87 8.69
C LEU A 229 -3.78 -2.56 8.00
N VAL A 230 -3.41 -3.34 6.97
CA VAL A 230 -2.18 -3.10 6.21
C VAL A 230 -2.18 -1.72 5.59
N THR A 231 -3.31 -1.34 4.96
CA THR A 231 -3.45 -0.04 4.31
C THR A 231 -3.28 1.11 5.30
N VAL A 232 -3.95 1.04 6.46
CA VAL A 232 -3.85 2.09 7.48
C VAL A 232 -2.43 2.18 8.04
N CYS A 233 -1.80 1.05 8.37
CA CYS A 233 -0.40 1.06 8.84
C CYS A 233 0.54 1.69 7.81
N VAL A 234 0.34 1.43 6.51
CA VAL A 234 1.18 2.03 5.47
C VAL A 234 0.86 3.51 5.26
N VAL A 235 -0.42 3.90 5.30
CA VAL A 235 -0.82 5.31 5.14
C VAL A 235 -0.26 6.20 6.25
N THR A 236 0.02 5.65 7.45
CA THR A 236 0.71 6.43 8.51
C THR A 236 2.15 6.81 8.14
N ALA A 237 2.77 6.06 7.22
CA ALA A 237 4.08 6.39 6.65
C ALA A 237 3.97 7.19 5.34
N GLY A 238 2.76 7.32 4.80
CA GLY A 238 2.44 8.06 3.59
C GLY A 238 1.68 7.24 2.53
N ASN A 239 0.87 7.91 1.74
CA ASN A 239 0.10 7.26 0.69
C ASN A 239 1.00 6.87 -0.49
N ILE A 240 0.99 5.61 -0.87
CA ILE A 240 1.70 5.09 -2.04
C ILE A 240 0.66 4.63 -3.06
N PRO A 241 0.36 5.45 -4.08
CA PRO A 241 -0.65 5.12 -5.07
C PRO A 241 -0.22 3.95 -5.96
N PHE A 242 -1.19 3.30 -6.59
CA PHE A 242 -1.03 2.29 -7.64
C PHE A 242 -0.27 1.00 -7.31
N ILE A 243 0.53 0.91 -6.26
CA ILE A 243 1.36 -0.27 -5.98
C ILE A 243 0.52 -1.54 -5.80
N GLY A 244 -0.59 -1.45 -5.04
CA GLY A 244 -1.53 -2.56 -4.85
C GLY A 244 -2.32 -2.94 -6.11
N LEU A 245 -2.22 -2.15 -7.17
CA LEU A 245 -2.85 -2.42 -8.45
C LEU A 245 -1.85 -3.01 -9.45
N ILE A 246 -0.69 -2.37 -9.60
CA ILE A 246 0.28 -2.68 -10.64
C ILE A 246 1.04 -3.97 -10.35
N VAL A 247 1.58 -4.08 -9.14
CA VAL A 247 2.47 -5.20 -8.79
C VAL A 247 1.77 -6.56 -8.85
N PRO A 248 0.55 -6.73 -8.27
CA PRO A 248 -0.18 -8.00 -8.43
C PRO A 248 -0.51 -8.32 -9.89
N ASN A 249 -0.86 -7.31 -10.71
CA ASN A 249 -1.14 -7.51 -12.12
C ASN A 249 0.10 -7.97 -12.89
N ILE A 250 1.27 -7.37 -12.66
CA ILE A 250 2.52 -7.82 -13.27
C ILE A 250 2.81 -9.27 -12.89
N VAL A 251 2.68 -9.61 -11.60
CA VAL A 251 2.97 -10.98 -11.13
C VAL A 251 1.97 -11.98 -11.70
N SER A 252 0.68 -11.63 -11.81
CA SER A 252 -0.35 -12.53 -12.35
C SER A 252 -0.12 -12.89 -13.82
N LEU A 253 0.52 -12.02 -14.61
CA LEU A 253 0.89 -12.33 -16.00
C LEU A 253 1.91 -13.48 -16.10
N TYR A 254 2.76 -13.68 -15.09
CA TYR A 254 3.81 -14.70 -15.09
C TYR A 254 3.48 -15.92 -14.24
N MET A 255 2.70 -15.75 -13.17
CA MET A 255 2.45 -16.79 -12.16
C MET A 255 0.99 -17.27 -12.12
N GLY A 256 0.10 -16.61 -12.88
CA GLY A 256 -1.35 -16.85 -12.81
C GLY A 256 -1.97 -16.33 -11.51
N ASP A 257 -3.20 -16.78 -11.25
CA ASP A 257 -4.06 -16.24 -10.19
C ASP A 257 -4.00 -17.04 -8.85
N ASN A 258 -3.05 -17.99 -8.74
CA ASN A 258 -2.83 -18.71 -7.49
C ASN A 258 -2.08 -17.84 -6.48
N ILE A 259 -2.80 -17.33 -5.47
CA ILE A 259 -2.22 -16.43 -4.45
C ILE A 259 -1.04 -17.08 -3.73
N ARG A 260 -1.13 -18.36 -3.35
CA ARG A 260 -0.05 -19.02 -2.60
C ARG A 260 1.26 -19.09 -3.40
N ALA A 261 1.17 -19.25 -4.70
CA ALA A 261 2.33 -19.26 -5.58
C ALA A 261 2.88 -17.84 -5.80
N SER A 262 1.99 -16.86 -5.95
CA SER A 262 2.31 -15.48 -6.37
C SER A 262 2.64 -14.54 -5.22
N ILE A 263 2.16 -14.78 -3.98
CA ILE A 263 2.26 -13.84 -2.85
C ILE A 263 3.69 -13.40 -2.54
N TRP A 264 4.67 -14.32 -2.58
CA TRP A 264 6.07 -13.99 -2.36
C TRP A 264 6.65 -13.13 -3.48
N TYR A 265 6.30 -13.43 -4.73
CA TYR A 265 6.74 -12.63 -5.86
C TYR A 265 6.13 -11.24 -5.84
N THR A 266 4.85 -11.14 -5.45
CA THR A 266 4.14 -9.88 -5.30
C THR A 266 4.78 -9.01 -4.22
N GLY A 267 5.04 -9.58 -3.04
CA GLY A 267 5.71 -8.83 -1.97
C GLY A 267 7.11 -8.37 -2.35
N LEU A 268 7.96 -9.27 -2.87
CA LEU A 268 9.33 -8.93 -3.25
C LEU A 268 9.37 -7.90 -4.40
N LEU A 269 8.53 -8.07 -5.41
CA LEU A 269 8.46 -7.10 -6.53
C LEU A 269 7.94 -5.75 -6.05
N GLY A 270 6.98 -5.74 -5.11
CA GLY A 270 6.49 -4.51 -4.49
C GLY A 270 7.57 -3.75 -3.74
N ALA A 271 8.36 -4.45 -2.93
CA ALA A 271 9.50 -3.85 -2.24
C ALA A 271 10.53 -3.26 -3.23
N ILE A 272 10.88 -4.01 -4.28
CA ILE A 272 11.80 -3.54 -5.34
C ILE A 272 11.26 -2.29 -6.02
N PHE A 273 9.98 -2.29 -6.40
CA PHE A 273 9.37 -1.18 -7.11
C PHE A 273 9.40 0.11 -6.28
N VAL A 274 9.02 0.03 -4.99
CA VAL A 274 9.07 1.19 -4.09
C VAL A 274 10.49 1.66 -3.84
N LEU A 275 11.46 0.74 -3.66
CA LEU A 275 12.87 1.09 -3.51
C LEU A 275 13.43 1.83 -4.72
N ILE A 276 13.12 1.35 -5.93
CA ILE A 276 13.56 2.02 -7.17
C ILE A 276 12.98 3.42 -7.25
N CYS A 277 11.67 3.57 -6.99
CA CYS A 277 11.00 4.88 -7.01
C CYS A 277 11.56 5.84 -5.95
N ASP A 278 11.88 5.35 -4.75
CA ASP A 278 12.47 6.14 -3.68
C ASP A 278 13.90 6.60 -4.03
N ILE A 279 14.75 5.70 -4.53
CA ILE A 279 16.11 6.04 -4.98
C ILE A 279 16.05 7.06 -6.11
N PHE A 280 15.16 6.85 -7.08
CA PHE A 280 14.97 7.75 -8.21
C PHE A 280 14.53 9.15 -7.74
N GLY A 281 13.57 9.24 -6.80
CA GLY A 281 13.12 10.51 -6.22
C GLY A 281 14.21 11.29 -5.49
N ARG A 282 15.25 10.60 -4.97
CA ARG A 282 16.41 11.25 -4.31
C ARG A 282 17.50 11.72 -5.28
N ILE A 283 17.56 11.16 -6.48
CA ILE A 283 18.66 11.45 -7.43
C ILE A 283 18.27 12.57 -8.40
N ILE A 284 16.99 12.64 -8.83
CA ILE A 284 16.56 13.53 -9.93
C ILE A 284 16.85 15.00 -9.67
N ILE A 285 16.55 15.50 -8.47
CA ILE A 285 16.66 16.94 -8.15
C ILE A 285 17.59 17.12 -6.94
N TYR A 286 18.70 16.39 -6.91
CA TYR A 286 19.68 16.51 -5.82
C TYR A 286 20.10 17.98 -5.58
N PRO A 287 20.16 18.49 -4.32
CA PRO A 287 20.02 17.79 -3.03
C PRO A 287 18.57 17.67 -2.50
N TYR A 288 17.58 18.13 -3.25
CA TYR A 288 16.17 18.02 -2.86
C TYR A 288 15.64 16.62 -3.15
N GLU A 289 14.63 16.20 -2.37
CA GLU A 289 13.99 14.90 -2.53
C GLU A 289 12.57 15.08 -3.06
N ILE A 290 12.19 14.23 -4.03
CA ILE A 290 10.81 14.16 -4.52
C ILE A 290 10.07 13.15 -3.66
N SER A 291 8.84 13.49 -3.23
CA SER A 291 8.01 12.56 -2.46
C SER A 291 7.75 11.26 -3.22
N ILE A 292 7.75 10.14 -2.50
CA ILE A 292 7.55 8.83 -3.11
C ILE A 292 6.16 8.69 -3.72
N GLY A 293 5.16 9.36 -3.15
CA GLY A 293 3.80 9.41 -3.69
C GLY A 293 3.78 9.93 -5.12
N LEU A 294 4.59 10.96 -5.44
CA LEU A 294 4.70 11.51 -6.77
C LEU A 294 5.46 10.58 -7.71
N THR A 295 6.63 10.07 -7.31
CA THR A 295 7.45 9.20 -8.16
C THR A 295 6.74 7.90 -8.49
N VAL A 296 6.10 7.25 -7.51
CA VAL A 296 5.29 6.05 -7.72
C VAL A 296 4.04 6.38 -8.54
N GLY A 297 3.42 7.54 -8.30
CA GLY A 297 2.26 7.99 -9.06
C GLY A 297 2.55 8.11 -10.56
N VAL A 298 3.64 8.78 -10.93
CA VAL A 298 4.03 8.97 -12.34
C VAL A 298 4.49 7.65 -12.97
N ILE A 299 5.47 6.98 -12.39
CA ILE A 299 6.01 5.72 -12.93
C ILE A 299 4.93 4.64 -12.95
N GLY A 300 4.12 4.56 -11.90
CA GLY A 300 3.02 3.62 -11.80
C GLY A 300 1.95 3.85 -12.87
N SER A 301 1.54 5.11 -13.08
CA SER A 301 0.56 5.43 -14.13
C SER A 301 1.03 5.01 -15.51
N ILE A 302 2.29 5.29 -15.86
CA ILE A 302 2.89 4.90 -17.14
C ILE A 302 2.89 3.38 -17.29
N LEU A 303 3.36 2.67 -16.26
CA LEU A 303 3.37 1.19 -16.27
C LEU A 303 1.97 0.60 -16.37
N PHE A 304 1.00 1.19 -15.69
CA PHE A 304 -0.38 0.72 -15.73
C PHE A 304 -1.02 0.91 -17.12
N LEU A 305 -0.82 2.07 -17.74
CA LEU A 305 -1.27 2.32 -19.10
C LEU A 305 -0.63 1.33 -20.08
N TYR A 306 0.67 1.08 -19.95
CA TYR A 306 1.36 0.09 -20.77
C TYR A 306 0.76 -1.32 -20.62
N LEU A 307 0.44 -1.74 -19.38
CA LEU A 307 -0.17 -3.05 -19.12
C LEU A 307 -1.56 -3.19 -19.76
N ILE A 308 -2.38 -2.13 -19.70
CA ILE A 308 -3.71 -2.12 -20.32
C ILE A 308 -3.60 -2.25 -21.84
N LEU A 309 -2.76 -1.44 -22.47
CA LEU A 309 -2.59 -1.43 -23.93
C LEU A 309 -2.06 -2.78 -24.43
N ARG A 310 -1.10 -3.37 -23.71
CA ARG A 310 -0.55 -4.68 -24.07
C ARG A 310 -1.57 -5.82 -23.96
N ARG A 311 -2.48 -5.75 -23.00
CA ARG A 311 -3.51 -6.77 -22.78
C ARG A 311 -4.54 -6.79 -23.93
N ASN A 312 -4.96 -5.61 -24.38
CA ASN A 312 -5.91 -5.49 -25.50
C ASN A 312 -5.35 -6.05 -26.81
N VAL A 313 -4.03 -6.01 -27.02
CA VAL A 313 -3.36 -6.56 -28.21
C VAL A 313 -3.33 -8.11 -28.20
N ASN A 314 -3.35 -8.74 -27.03
CA ASN A 314 -3.30 -10.21 -26.91
C ASN A 314 -4.69 -10.87 -26.82
N GLU A 315 -5.76 -10.10 -26.66
CA GLU A 315 -7.16 -10.57 -26.64
C GLU A 315 -7.91 -10.26 -27.97
N ALA A 316 -7.28 -9.53 -28.90
CA ALA A 316 -7.73 -9.30 -30.28
C ALA A 316 -7.03 -10.24 -31.24
#